data_81b8fde8eeaf1a189a0daec3cfc125f7
#
_entry.id   81b8fde8eeaf1a189a0daec3cfc125f7
#
_cell.length_a   1.000
_cell.length_b   1.000
_cell.length_c   1.000
_cell.angle_alpha   90.00
_cell.angle_beta   90.00
_cell.angle_gamma   90.00
#
_symmetry.space_group_name_H-M   'P 1'
#
loop_
_entity.id
_entity.type
_entity.pdbx_description
1 polymer ?
#
loop_
_entity_poly.entity_id
_entity_poly.type
_entity_poly.pdbx_seq_one_letter_code
_entity_poly.pdbx_strand_id
1 'polypeptide(L)'
;MQAILYIAHGSRVKAGVEQAINFLKSVQQEIEIPIQEISFLELATPTIAEGIASCINQGATAIAIVPILLLAAQHAKHDIPSEIDKAKKQHPQVRFTYGEPLGVHELLIDTLQNRILEAGCPTKDASVLVIGRGSSDPAVKSDLDKIATRLRDKYAYESVDTCFLYGMGPTFEEWLQQEKKGNQVFIVPYLLFTGVLRQNITKRLQDYENKNVILCESLGYDDNVRKVLVERVYQLIKFTKKGVL
;
A
#
# COMPACT_ATOMS: atom_id res chain seq x y z
N MET A 1 -19.92 4.87 -20.77
CA MET A 1 -19.08 3.66 -20.62
C MET A 1 -18.34 3.74 -19.31
N GLN A 2 -18.16 2.62 -18.57
CA GLN A 2 -17.38 2.59 -17.31
C GLN A 2 -15.88 2.52 -17.62
N ALA A 3 -15.09 3.31 -16.92
CA ALA A 3 -13.62 3.22 -16.91
C ALA A 3 -13.09 3.00 -15.49
N ILE A 4 -11.86 2.55 -15.39
CA ILE A 4 -11.08 2.47 -14.15
C ILE A 4 -9.82 3.29 -14.30
N LEU A 5 -9.52 4.11 -13.31
CA LEU A 5 -8.27 4.85 -13.20
C LEU A 5 -7.54 4.40 -11.93
N TYR A 6 -6.44 3.70 -12.09
CA TYR A 6 -5.54 3.32 -11.01
C TYR A 6 -4.58 4.46 -10.70
N ILE A 7 -4.51 4.87 -9.44
CA ILE A 7 -3.60 5.95 -9.01
C ILE A 7 -2.54 5.37 -8.09
N ALA A 8 -1.31 5.24 -8.60
CA ALA A 8 -0.14 4.89 -7.81
C ALA A 8 0.57 6.15 -7.29
N HIS A 9 1.41 5.98 -6.26
CA HIS A 9 2.12 7.12 -5.66
C HIS A 9 3.06 7.80 -6.67
N GLY A 10 3.79 7.01 -7.45
CA GLY A 10 4.89 7.45 -8.31
C GLY A 10 6.26 7.36 -7.64
N SER A 11 7.31 7.50 -8.41
CA SER A 11 8.70 7.41 -7.95
C SER A 11 9.63 8.16 -8.86
N ARG A 12 10.71 8.75 -8.31
CA ARG A 12 11.84 9.27 -9.10
C ARG A 12 12.70 8.16 -9.68
N VAL A 13 12.58 6.94 -9.16
CA VAL A 13 13.34 5.78 -9.62
C VAL A 13 12.54 5.08 -10.72
N LYS A 14 13.05 5.11 -11.95
CA LYS A 14 12.38 4.55 -13.14
C LYS A 14 11.97 3.08 -12.93
N ALA A 15 12.85 2.26 -12.36
CA ALA A 15 12.55 0.85 -12.06
C ALA A 15 11.34 0.68 -11.13
N GLY A 16 11.13 1.59 -10.17
CA GLY A 16 9.96 1.55 -9.28
C GLY A 16 8.66 1.88 -10.02
N VAL A 17 8.71 2.81 -10.97
CA VAL A 17 7.55 3.13 -11.84
C VAL A 17 7.22 1.95 -12.74
N GLU A 18 8.23 1.32 -13.37
CA GLU A 18 8.05 0.15 -14.22
C GLU A 18 7.48 -1.06 -13.45
N GLN A 19 7.95 -1.30 -12.23
CA GLN A 19 7.41 -2.34 -11.34
C GLN A 19 5.92 -2.08 -11.04
N ALA A 20 5.54 -0.84 -10.69
CA ALA A 20 4.16 -0.47 -10.44
C ALA A 20 3.27 -0.70 -11.67
N ILE A 21 3.73 -0.26 -12.85
CA ILE A 21 3.00 -0.46 -14.11
C ILE A 21 2.83 -1.95 -14.41
N ASN A 22 3.87 -2.77 -14.29
CA ASN A 22 3.80 -4.20 -14.58
C ASN A 22 2.84 -4.92 -13.64
N PHE A 23 2.88 -4.57 -12.35
CA PHE A 23 1.93 -5.10 -11.37
C PHE A 23 0.49 -4.69 -11.72
N LEU A 24 0.24 -3.41 -12.02
CA LEU A 24 -1.11 -2.95 -12.37
C LEU A 24 -1.62 -3.56 -13.68
N LYS A 25 -0.74 -3.81 -14.65
CA LYS A 25 -1.12 -4.55 -15.85
C LYS A 25 -1.61 -5.97 -15.54
N SER A 26 -1.03 -6.65 -14.55
CA SER A 26 -1.53 -7.96 -14.11
C SER A 26 -2.91 -7.88 -13.46
N VAL A 27 -3.19 -6.78 -12.73
CA VAL A 27 -4.53 -6.51 -12.18
C VAL A 27 -5.53 -6.23 -13.30
N GLN A 28 -5.15 -5.41 -14.29
CA GLN A 28 -6.01 -5.07 -15.43
C GLN A 28 -6.48 -6.30 -16.20
N GLN A 29 -5.65 -7.34 -16.30
CA GLN A 29 -5.99 -8.60 -16.98
C GLN A 29 -7.13 -9.38 -16.31
N GLU A 30 -7.37 -9.15 -15.00
CA GLU A 30 -8.45 -9.82 -14.25
C GLU A 30 -9.76 -9.02 -14.23
N ILE A 31 -9.77 -7.81 -14.79
CA ILE A 31 -10.90 -6.89 -14.73
C ILE A 31 -11.54 -6.74 -16.12
N GLU A 32 -12.79 -7.13 -16.26
CA GLU A 32 -13.54 -7.08 -17.52
C GLU A 32 -14.14 -5.69 -17.78
N ILE A 33 -13.32 -4.64 -17.66
CA ILE A 33 -13.68 -3.25 -18.02
C ILE A 33 -12.72 -2.81 -19.13
N PRO A 34 -13.24 -2.37 -20.30
CA PRO A 34 -12.38 -2.13 -21.47
C PRO A 34 -11.50 -0.90 -21.36
N ILE A 35 -11.92 0.12 -20.59
CA ILE A 35 -11.14 1.35 -20.39
C ILE A 35 -10.48 1.28 -19.02
N GLN A 36 -9.17 1.11 -19.00
CA GLN A 36 -8.38 1.02 -17.77
C GLN A 36 -7.08 1.79 -17.94
N GLU A 37 -6.90 2.86 -17.17
CA GLU A 37 -5.74 3.73 -17.21
C GLU A 37 -4.95 3.69 -15.90
N ILE A 38 -3.64 3.93 -15.99
CA ILE A 38 -2.73 4.03 -14.85
C ILE A 38 -2.22 5.46 -14.79
N SER A 39 -2.29 6.07 -13.60
CA SER A 39 -1.74 7.40 -13.33
C SER A 39 -0.96 7.44 -12.05
N PHE A 40 -0.20 8.50 -11.87
CA PHE A 40 0.63 8.72 -10.69
C PHE A 40 0.20 10.00 -9.99
N LEU A 41 0.25 9.95 -8.65
CA LEU A 41 -0.06 11.10 -7.81
C LEU A 41 1.01 12.18 -7.96
N GLU A 42 2.28 11.77 -7.95
CA GLU A 42 3.45 12.65 -8.07
C GLU A 42 4.66 11.92 -8.66
N LEU A 43 5.72 12.65 -8.99
CA LEU A 43 7.05 12.13 -9.36
C LEU A 43 7.12 11.27 -10.64
N ALA A 44 6.00 11.02 -11.30
CA ALA A 44 5.92 10.23 -12.53
C ALA A 44 4.73 10.68 -13.40
N THR A 45 4.69 10.24 -14.64
CA THR A 45 3.61 10.48 -15.60
C THR A 45 3.03 9.16 -16.10
N PRO A 46 1.76 9.12 -16.54
CA PRO A 46 0.82 10.25 -16.61
C PRO A 46 0.31 10.70 -15.23
N THR A 47 0.00 11.97 -15.10
CA THR A 47 -0.65 12.57 -13.93
C THR A 47 -2.10 12.13 -13.82
N ILE A 48 -2.75 12.40 -12.68
CA ILE A 48 -4.18 12.10 -12.48
C ILE A 48 -5.04 12.78 -13.54
N ALA A 49 -4.77 14.07 -13.83
CA ALA A 49 -5.51 14.83 -14.84
C ALA A 49 -5.36 14.23 -16.25
N GLU A 50 -4.14 13.82 -16.64
CA GLU A 50 -3.89 13.15 -17.91
C GLU A 50 -4.60 11.80 -18.01
N GLY A 51 -4.62 10.99 -16.94
CA GLY A 51 -5.33 9.73 -16.91
C GLY A 51 -6.85 9.89 -17.01
N ILE A 52 -7.42 10.88 -16.33
CA ILE A 52 -8.84 11.24 -16.45
C ILE A 52 -9.16 11.65 -17.90
N ALA A 53 -8.36 12.52 -18.48
CA ALA A 53 -8.53 12.94 -19.88
C ALA A 53 -8.45 11.76 -20.85
N SER A 54 -7.51 10.82 -20.63
CA SER A 54 -7.41 9.60 -21.44
C SER A 54 -8.67 8.73 -21.34
N CYS A 55 -9.20 8.51 -20.14
CA CYS A 55 -10.45 7.78 -19.96
C CYS A 55 -11.62 8.45 -20.73
N ILE A 56 -11.74 9.78 -20.64
CA ILE A 56 -12.81 10.54 -21.30
C ILE A 56 -12.67 10.46 -22.82
N ASN A 57 -11.47 10.63 -23.36
CA ASN A 57 -11.19 10.54 -24.79
C ASN A 57 -11.54 9.16 -25.37
N GLN A 58 -11.48 8.10 -24.56
CA GLN A 58 -11.91 6.75 -24.92
C GLN A 58 -13.42 6.53 -24.73
N GLY A 59 -14.18 7.58 -24.38
CA GLY A 59 -15.63 7.52 -24.28
C GLY A 59 -16.17 7.14 -22.89
N ALA A 60 -15.37 7.30 -21.82
CA ALA A 60 -15.84 7.06 -20.46
C ALA A 60 -16.89 8.11 -20.04
N THR A 61 -18.01 7.65 -19.51
CA THR A 61 -19.05 8.48 -18.86
C THR A 61 -19.12 8.26 -17.35
N ALA A 62 -18.38 7.26 -16.86
CA ALA A 62 -18.17 6.99 -15.44
C ALA A 62 -16.74 6.50 -15.23
N ILE A 63 -16.04 7.06 -14.24
CA ILE A 63 -14.66 6.71 -13.90
C ILE A 63 -14.61 6.26 -12.44
N ALA A 64 -14.21 5.02 -12.21
CA ALA A 64 -13.90 4.47 -10.89
C ALA A 64 -12.41 4.71 -10.61
N ILE A 65 -12.10 5.50 -9.59
CA ILE A 65 -10.73 5.87 -9.21
C ILE A 65 -10.29 4.98 -8.06
N VAL A 66 -9.22 4.22 -8.28
CA VAL A 66 -8.69 3.21 -7.37
C VAL A 66 -7.31 3.62 -6.86
N PRO A 67 -7.17 4.02 -5.59
CA PRO A 67 -5.87 4.39 -5.02
C PRO A 67 -5.03 3.13 -4.72
N ILE A 68 -3.79 3.12 -5.21
CA ILE A 68 -2.81 2.08 -4.93
C ILE A 68 -1.96 2.52 -3.73
N LEU A 69 -2.62 2.60 -2.59
CA LEU A 69 -2.08 3.04 -1.32
C LEU A 69 -2.37 1.98 -0.25
N LEU A 70 -1.42 1.72 0.64
CA LEU A 70 -1.59 0.74 1.71
C LEU A 70 -2.62 1.20 2.75
N LEU A 71 -2.46 2.41 3.28
CA LEU A 71 -3.28 2.96 4.34
C LEU A 71 -3.80 4.34 3.99
N ALA A 72 -4.93 4.73 4.59
CA ALA A 72 -5.56 6.02 4.38
C ALA A 72 -4.80 7.14 5.11
N ALA A 73 -3.95 7.83 4.37
CA ALA A 73 -3.20 9.01 4.83
C ALA A 73 -3.58 10.25 4.00
N GLN A 74 -2.80 11.32 4.14
CA GLN A 74 -2.99 12.62 3.49
C GLN A 74 -3.32 12.49 1.98
N HIS A 75 -2.55 11.69 1.24
CA HIS A 75 -2.76 11.49 -0.19
C HIS A 75 -4.15 10.92 -0.52
N ALA A 76 -4.60 9.93 0.25
CA ALA A 76 -5.91 9.32 0.06
C ALA A 76 -7.06 10.24 0.49
N LYS A 77 -6.86 11.06 1.54
CA LYS A 77 -7.92 11.89 2.14
C LYS A 77 -8.04 13.27 1.53
N HIS A 78 -6.97 13.81 0.95
CA HIS A 78 -6.93 15.21 0.49
C HIS A 78 -6.46 15.36 -0.96
N ASP A 79 -5.29 14.80 -1.31
CA ASP A 79 -4.68 15.11 -2.60
C ASP A 79 -5.48 14.52 -3.77
N ILE A 80 -5.76 13.21 -3.72
CA ILE A 80 -6.58 12.56 -4.76
C ILE A 80 -8.00 13.12 -4.81
N PRO A 81 -8.75 13.29 -3.70
CA PRO A 81 -10.06 13.95 -3.72
C PRO A 81 -10.03 15.36 -4.32
N SER A 82 -9.00 16.15 -4.05
CA SER A 82 -8.85 17.49 -4.64
C SER A 82 -8.76 17.45 -6.16
N GLU A 83 -7.97 16.52 -6.72
CA GLU A 83 -7.88 16.33 -8.17
C GLU A 83 -9.21 15.85 -8.78
N ILE A 84 -9.92 14.96 -8.08
CA ILE A 84 -11.26 14.51 -8.48
C ILE A 84 -12.26 15.68 -8.52
N ASP A 85 -12.23 16.54 -7.52
CA ASP A 85 -13.16 17.70 -7.47
C ASP A 85 -12.85 18.74 -8.54
N LYS A 86 -11.60 18.92 -8.94
CA LYS A 86 -11.22 19.71 -10.12
C LYS A 86 -11.79 19.08 -11.39
N ALA A 87 -11.63 17.76 -11.55
CA ALA A 87 -12.14 17.04 -12.70
C ALA A 87 -13.67 17.07 -12.80
N LYS A 88 -14.41 16.94 -11.70
CA LYS A 88 -15.87 17.08 -11.66
C LYS A 88 -16.35 18.44 -12.17
N LYS A 89 -15.62 19.52 -11.82
CA LYS A 89 -15.95 20.88 -12.30
C LYS A 89 -15.69 21.03 -13.80
N GLN A 90 -14.64 20.40 -14.32
CA GLN A 90 -14.28 20.47 -15.76
C GLN A 90 -15.15 19.54 -16.62
N HIS A 91 -15.60 18.40 -16.05
CA HIS A 91 -16.35 17.36 -16.75
C HIS A 91 -17.64 16.99 -15.99
N PRO A 92 -18.61 17.91 -15.85
CA PRO A 92 -19.83 17.69 -15.06
C PRO A 92 -20.71 16.54 -15.57
N GLN A 93 -20.54 16.13 -16.84
CA GLN A 93 -21.23 15.02 -17.46
C GLN A 93 -20.63 13.63 -17.09
N VAL A 94 -19.45 13.60 -16.47
CA VAL A 94 -18.75 12.37 -16.10
C VAL A 94 -18.96 12.08 -14.62
N ARG A 95 -19.40 10.86 -14.31
CA ARG A 95 -19.55 10.43 -12.92
C ARG A 95 -18.23 9.88 -12.40
N PHE A 96 -17.79 10.39 -11.25
CA PHE A 96 -16.58 9.91 -10.56
C PHE A 96 -16.96 9.17 -9.27
N THR A 97 -16.37 8.01 -9.07
CA THR A 97 -16.40 7.28 -7.79
C THR A 97 -14.97 7.07 -7.31
N TYR A 98 -14.75 7.16 -6.01
CA TYR A 98 -13.43 7.01 -5.41
C TYR A 98 -13.43 5.85 -4.42
N GLY A 99 -12.47 4.96 -4.57
CA GLY A 99 -12.31 3.76 -3.75
C GLY A 99 -11.42 3.98 -2.54
N GLU A 100 -11.55 3.06 -1.59
CA GLU A 100 -10.71 3.02 -0.40
C GLU A 100 -9.31 2.48 -0.73
N PRO A 101 -8.26 2.89 0.00
CA PRO A 101 -6.96 2.21 0.02
C PRO A 101 -7.08 0.71 0.34
N LEU A 102 -5.98 -0.03 0.21
CA LEU A 102 -5.95 -1.46 0.54
C LEU A 102 -6.40 -1.73 1.97
N GLY A 103 -5.97 -0.91 2.93
CA GLY A 103 -6.41 -0.92 4.32
C GLY A 103 -5.94 -2.14 5.11
N VAL A 104 -6.62 -2.41 6.22
CA VAL A 104 -6.39 -3.59 7.06
C VAL A 104 -7.11 -4.78 6.45
N HIS A 105 -6.38 -5.72 5.85
CA HIS A 105 -6.93 -6.85 5.11
C HIS A 105 -6.22 -8.15 5.45
N GLU A 106 -6.98 -9.26 5.60
CA GLU A 106 -6.43 -10.56 6.02
C GLU A 106 -5.34 -11.09 5.07
N LEU A 107 -5.52 -10.95 3.76
CA LEU A 107 -4.52 -11.38 2.79
C LEU A 107 -3.20 -10.59 2.89
N LEU A 108 -3.24 -9.32 3.32
CA LEU A 108 -2.02 -8.53 3.56
C LEU A 108 -1.30 -9.00 4.82
N ILE A 109 -2.04 -9.46 5.83
CA ILE A 109 -1.48 -10.07 7.03
C ILE A 109 -0.82 -11.40 6.68
N ASP A 110 -1.46 -12.22 5.83
CA ASP A 110 -0.89 -13.46 5.31
C ASP A 110 0.39 -13.19 4.51
N THR A 111 0.45 -12.11 3.75
CA THR A 111 1.68 -11.71 3.05
C THR A 111 2.80 -11.38 4.03
N LEU A 112 2.53 -10.67 5.15
CA LEU A 112 3.56 -10.45 6.18
C LEU A 112 4.09 -11.76 6.74
N GLN A 113 3.21 -12.73 7.03
CA GLN A 113 3.60 -14.06 7.47
C GLN A 113 4.48 -14.76 6.42
N ASN A 114 4.11 -14.71 5.15
CA ASN A 114 4.90 -15.31 4.08
C ASN A 114 6.31 -14.70 4.02
N ARG A 115 6.43 -13.37 4.13
CA ARG A 115 7.74 -12.69 4.16
C ARG A 115 8.61 -13.11 5.34
N ILE A 116 7.99 -13.38 6.50
CA ILE A 116 8.70 -13.92 7.67
C ILE A 116 9.21 -15.34 7.37
N LEU A 117 8.37 -16.23 6.84
CA LEU A 117 8.73 -17.60 6.54
C LEU A 117 9.78 -17.71 5.42
N GLU A 118 9.74 -16.82 4.43
CA GLU A 118 10.76 -16.71 3.37
C GLU A 118 12.12 -16.29 3.94
N ALA A 119 12.13 -15.45 4.98
CA ALA A 119 13.36 -14.96 5.62
C ALA A 119 13.95 -15.97 6.62
N GLY A 120 13.14 -16.87 7.18
CA GLY A 120 13.58 -17.90 8.11
C GLY A 120 12.45 -18.60 8.86
N CYS A 121 12.82 -19.59 9.67
CA CYS A 121 11.86 -20.28 10.52
C CYS A 121 11.74 -19.57 11.87
N PRO A 122 10.57 -19.01 12.23
CA PRO A 122 10.38 -18.41 13.54
C PRO A 122 10.50 -19.43 14.66
N THR A 123 11.24 -19.07 15.72
CA THR A 123 11.23 -19.81 16.98
C THR A 123 9.92 -19.54 17.73
N LYS A 124 9.62 -20.37 18.75
CA LYS A 124 8.37 -20.21 19.51
C LYS A 124 8.28 -18.87 20.25
N ASP A 125 9.42 -18.28 20.58
CA ASP A 125 9.59 -17.01 21.27
C ASP A 125 10.01 -15.87 20.30
N ALA A 126 9.80 -16.06 18.99
CA ALA A 126 10.11 -15.04 18.00
C ALA A 126 9.19 -13.82 18.15
N SER A 127 9.78 -12.65 18.00
CA SER A 127 9.10 -11.36 17.95
C SER A 127 9.13 -10.79 16.52
N VAL A 128 8.15 -9.95 16.21
CA VAL A 128 8.06 -9.29 14.90
C VAL A 128 8.02 -7.78 15.08
N LEU A 129 8.74 -7.05 14.24
CA LEU A 129 8.62 -5.61 14.09
C LEU A 129 8.04 -5.29 12.73
N VAL A 130 6.87 -4.70 12.68
CA VAL A 130 6.27 -4.20 11.44
C VAL A 130 6.64 -2.73 11.26
N ILE A 131 7.40 -2.40 10.20
CA ILE A 131 7.83 -1.03 9.91
C ILE A 131 6.94 -0.40 8.86
N GLY A 132 6.20 0.66 9.23
CA GLY A 132 5.47 1.52 8.32
C GLY A 132 6.33 2.68 7.79
N ARG A 133 5.93 3.26 6.64
CA ARG A 133 6.52 4.53 6.20
C ARG A 133 6.30 5.63 7.25
N GLY A 134 5.09 5.66 7.81
CA GLY A 134 4.63 6.68 8.74
C GLY A 134 3.92 7.86 8.08
N SER A 135 3.22 8.63 8.90
CA SER A 135 2.38 9.76 8.50
C SER A 135 2.16 10.69 9.69
N SER A 136 1.74 11.94 9.42
CA SER A 136 1.15 12.84 10.43
C SER A 136 -0.31 12.49 10.76
N ASP A 137 -0.94 11.61 9.99
CA ASP A 137 -2.32 11.17 10.23
C ASP A 137 -2.33 10.02 11.26
N PRO A 138 -2.99 10.20 12.43
CA PRO A 138 -3.01 9.17 13.48
C PRO A 138 -3.74 7.88 13.06
N ALA A 139 -4.59 7.93 12.04
CA ALA A 139 -5.25 6.74 11.51
C ALA A 139 -4.26 5.72 10.96
N VAL A 140 -3.14 6.17 10.39
CA VAL A 140 -2.08 5.28 9.87
C VAL A 140 -1.47 4.45 10.99
N LYS A 141 -1.19 5.07 12.16
CA LYS A 141 -0.70 4.33 13.33
C LYS A 141 -1.73 3.32 13.81
N SER A 142 -2.98 3.75 13.99
CA SER A 142 -4.08 2.88 14.43
C SER A 142 -4.26 1.66 13.51
N ASP A 143 -4.17 1.85 12.20
CA ASP A 143 -4.34 0.76 11.25
C ASP A 143 -3.13 -0.19 11.23
N LEU A 144 -1.90 0.33 11.35
CA LEU A 144 -0.72 -0.52 11.47
C LEU A 144 -0.74 -1.33 12.77
N ASP A 145 -1.18 -0.75 13.88
CA ASP A 145 -1.34 -1.45 15.17
C ASP A 145 -2.41 -2.56 15.08
N LYS A 146 -3.51 -2.35 14.35
CA LYS A 146 -4.50 -3.41 14.06
C LYS A 146 -3.90 -4.55 13.24
N ILE A 147 -3.08 -4.22 12.23
CA ILE A 147 -2.38 -5.22 11.42
C ILE A 147 -1.43 -6.03 12.29
N ALA A 148 -0.63 -5.38 13.14
CA ALA A 148 0.27 -6.03 14.07
C ALA A 148 -0.47 -6.95 15.06
N THR A 149 -1.56 -6.47 15.64
CA THR A 149 -2.41 -7.25 16.53
C THR A 149 -2.95 -8.50 15.84
N ARG A 150 -3.50 -8.37 14.63
CA ARG A 150 -4.03 -9.53 13.88
C ARG A 150 -2.93 -10.51 13.48
N LEU A 151 -1.74 -10.03 13.10
CA LEU A 151 -0.60 -10.88 12.78
C LEU A 151 -0.19 -11.69 14.02
N ARG A 152 -0.07 -11.04 15.19
CA ARG A 152 0.23 -11.70 16.46
C ARG A 152 -0.79 -12.77 16.79
N ASP A 153 -2.07 -12.42 16.78
CA ASP A 153 -3.15 -13.30 17.23
C ASP A 153 -3.36 -14.48 16.27
N LYS A 154 -3.19 -14.26 14.96
CA LYS A 154 -3.37 -15.29 13.94
C LYS A 154 -2.23 -16.31 13.90
N TYR A 155 -0.99 -15.86 14.12
CA TYR A 155 0.21 -16.70 13.98
C TYR A 155 0.94 -16.96 15.29
N ALA A 156 0.36 -16.54 16.43
CA ALA A 156 0.83 -16.81 17.78
C ALA A 156 2.28 -16.36 18.05
N TYR A 157 2.68 -15.17 17.54
CA TYR A 157 3.94 -14.56 17.90
C TYR A 157 3.92 -14.07 19.35
N GLU A 158 5.08 -14.12 20.04
CA GLU A 158 5.22 -13.62 21.40
C GLU A 158 4.89 -12.12 21.47
N SER A 159 5.46 -11.34 20.56
CA SER A 159 5.11 -9.93 20.36
C SER A 159 5.13 -9.54 18.89
N VAL A 160 4.28 -8.58 18.52
CA VAL A 160 4.34 -7.88 17.23
C VAL A 160 4.26 -6.39 17.52
N ASP A 161 5.39 -5.71 17.36
CA ASP A 161 5.52 -4.28 17.59
C ASP A 161 5.42 -3.52 16.26
N THR A 162 5.11 -2.22 16.36
CA THR A 162 5.08 -1.32 15.20
C THR A 162 6.04 -0.16 15.39
N CYS A 163 6.69 0.27 14.32
CA CYS A 163 7.41 1.53 14.29
C CYS A 163 7.32 2.20 12.91
N PHE A 164 7.82 3.41 12.80
CA PHE A 164 7.73 4.21 11.59
C PHE A 164 9.08 4.80 11.21
N LEU A 165 9.27 4.97 9.89
CA LEU A 165 10.44 5.66 9.37
C LEU A 165 10.31 7.18 9.52
N TYR A 166 9.09 7.70 9.51
CA TYR A 166 8.76 9.13 9.60
C TYR A 166 7.41 9.34 10.31
N GLY A 167 7.14 10.58 10.72
CA GLY A 167 5.82 10.98 11.20
C GLY A 167 5.58 10.66 12.66
N MET A 168 4.33 10.36 13.00
CA MET A 168 3.88 10.12 14.38
C MET A 168 3.99 8.65 14.76
N GLY A 169 4.40 8.39 16.01
CA GLY A 169 4.49 7.07 16.62
C GLY A 169 5.92 6.71 17.01
N PRO A 170 6.17 5.50 17.51
CA PRO A 170 7.52 5.03 17.78
C PRO A 170 8.36 5.06 16.50
N THR A 171 9.53 5.62 16.57
CA THR A 171 10.45 5.68 15.43
C THR A 171 11.30 4.42 15.34
N PHE A 172 11.80 4.11 14.14
CA PHE A 172 12.73 3.00 13.98
C PHE A 172 14.03 3.21 14.73
N GLU A 173 14.50 4.45 14.89
CA GLU A 173 15.65 4.84 15.71
C GLU A 173 15.43 4.52 17.19
N GLU A 174 14.28 4.89 17.74
CA GLU A 174 13.93 4.58 19.13
C GLU A 174 13.87 3.07 19.36
N TRP A 175 13.35 2.31 18.38
CA TRP A 175 13.32 0.86 18.46
C TRP A 175 14.74 0.25 18.44
N LEU A 176 15.66 0.76 17.60
CA LEU A 176 17.05 0.31 17.54
C LEU A 176 17.84 0.58 18.84
N GLN A 177 17.47 1.61 19.61
CA GLN A 177 18.11 1.94 20.89
C GLN A 177 17.66 1.05 22.06
N GLN A 178 16.59 0.27 21.89
CA GLN A 178 16.12 -0.65 22.93
C GLN A 178 16.98 -1.92 22.97
N GLU A 179 17.42 -2.31 24.19
CA GLU A 179 18.07 -3.61 24.36
C GLU A 179 17.11 -4.75 24.05
N LYS A 180 17.40 -5.50 22.98
CA LYS A 180 16.67 -6.73 22.63
C LYS A 180 17.48 -7.91 23.11
N LYS A 181 17.11 -8.48 24.27
CA LYS A 181 17.78 -9.64 24.84
C LYS A 181 17.25 -10.93 24.23
N GLY A 182 18.12 -11.64 23.56
CA GLY A 182 18.04 -13.10 23.36
C GLY A 182 17.14 -13.61 22.23
N ASN A 183 16.02 -13.00 21.94
CA ASN A 183 15.00 -13.56 21.05
C ASN A 183 15.23 -13.23 19.57
N GLN A 184 14.81 -14.13 18.69
CA GLN A 184 14.78 -13.90 17.26
C GLN A 184 13.77 -12.79 16.92
N VAL A 185 14.18 -11.77 16.17
CA VAL A 185 13.32 -10.65 15.75
C VAL A 185 13.26 -10.55 14.23
N PHE A 186 12.07 -10.71 13.68
CA PHE A 186 11.82 -10.47 12.26
C PHE A 186 11.37 -9.04 12.03
N ILE A 187 12.09 -8.31 11.19
CA ILE A 187 11.72 -6.95 10.77
C ILE A 187 11.03 -7.04 9.42
N VAL A 188 9.75 -6.68 9.36
CA VAL A 188 8.96 -6.74 8.12
C VAL A 188 8.53 -5.34 7.70
N PRO A 189 9.09 -4.80 6.58
CA PRO A 189 8.67 -3.51 6.06
C PRO A 189 7.28 -3.60 5.42
N TYR A 190 6.30 -2.88 5.99
CA TYR A 190 4.95 -2.74 5.42
C TYR A 190 4.95 -1.67 4.32
N LEU A 191 5.57 -2.01 3.20
CA LEU A 191 5.82 -1.13 2.05
C LEU A 191 5.49 -1.85 0.74
N LEU A 192 4.84 -1.16 -0.21
CA LEU A 192 4.59 -1.70 -1.56
C LEU A 192 5.84 -1.65 -2.45
N PHE A 193 6.69 -0.65 -2.27
CA PHE A 193 7.81 -0.41 -3.16
C PHE A 193 9.12 -0.89 -2.53
N THR A 194 9.90 -1.63 -3.29
CA THR A 194 11.29 -1.96 -2.98
C THR A 194 12.17 -0.78 -3.42
N GLY A 195 12.34 0.22 -2.61
CA GLY A 195 13.07 1.43 -3.02
C GLY A 195 13.92 2.01 -1.89
N VAL A 196 14.11 3.32 -1.94
CA VAL A 196 14.92 4.08 -1.00
C VAL A 196 14.59 3.79 0.47
N LEU A 197 13.31 3.57 0.80
CA LEU A 197 12.90 3.29 2.17
C LEU A 197 13.46 1.96 2.69
N ARG A 198 13.40 0.89 1.89
CA ARG A 198 13.97 -0.41 2.28
C ARG A 198 15.50 -0.33 2.40
N GLN A 199 16.16 0.35 1.45
CA GLN A 199 17.61 0.59 1.52
C GLN A 199 18.00 1.36 2.80
N ASN A 200 17.17 2.30 3.21
CA ASN A 200 17.35 3.06 4.45
C ASN A 200 17.30 2.15 5.69
N ILE A 201 16.33 1.22 5.74
CA ILE A 201 16.23 0.21 6.81
C ILE A 201 17.49 -0.67 6.80
N THR A 202 17.87 -1.21 5.63
CA THR A 202 19.06 -2.05 5.49
C THR A 202 20.32 -1.34 5.99
N LYS A 203 20.54 -0.07 5.59
CA LYS A 203 21.70 0.72 6.00
C LYS A 203 21.76 0.91 7.52
N ARG A 204 20.63 1.20 8.16
CA ARG A 204 20.57 1.39 9.62
C ARG A 204 20.81 0.09 10.38
N LEU A 205 20.46 -1.06 9.80
CA LEU A 205 20.74 -2.36 10.40
C LEU A 205 22.18 -2.83 10.22
N GLN A 206 22.96 -2.27 9.27
CA GLN A 206 24.38 -2.62 9.11
C GLN A 206 25.22 -2.27 10.36
N ASP A 207 24.86 -1.18 11.05
CA ASP A 207 25.54 -0.73 12.26
C ASP A 207 24.93 -1.37 13.54
N TYR A 208 23.91 -2.23 13.38
CA TYR A 208 23.22 -2.84 14.51
C TYR A 208 23.80 -4.22 14.82
N GLU A 209 24.46 -4.35 15.97
CA GLU A 209 25.27 -5.54 16.32
C GLU A 209 24.45 -6.79 16.70
N ASN A 210 23.12 -6.72 16.77
CA ASN A 210 22.30 -7.84 17.19
C ASN A 210 22.10 -8.86 16.06
N LYS A 211 22.81 -9.99 16.15
CA LYS A 211 22.76 -11.10 15.17
C LYS A 211 21.43 -11.84 15.09
N ASN A 212 20.52 -11.62 16.04
CA ASN A 212 19.20 -12.27 16.07
C ASN A 212 18.12 -11.47 15.31
N VAL A 213 18.50 -10.36 14.67
CA VAL A 213 17.59 -9.54 13.85
C VAL A 213 17.65 -9.99 12.40
N ILE A 214 16.50 -10.31 11.83
CA ILE A 214 16.34 -10.79 10.46
C ILE A 214 15.47 -9.79 9.70
N LEU A 215 16.02 -9.15 8.67
CA LEU A 215 15.26 -8.26 7.79
C LEU A 215 14.57 -9.07 6.70
N CYS A 216 13.25 -9.05 6.70
CA CYS A 216 12.41 -9.65 5.69
C CYS A 216 12.31 -8.79 4.41
N GLU A 217 11.81 -9.37 3.33
CA GLU A 217 11.36 -8.61 2.18
C GLU A 217 10.13 -7.76 2.54
N SER A 218 9.92 -6.66 1.79
CA SER A 218 8.71 -5.84 1.92
C SER A 218 7.48 -6.61 1.43
N LEU A 219 6.26 -6.11 1.74
CA LEU A 219 5.03 -6.61 1.11
C LEU A 219 5.20 -6.75 -0.39
N GLY A 220 5.71 -5.71 -1.02
CA GLY A 220 5.94 -5.70 -2.46
C GLY A 220 4.64 -5.82 -3.25
N TYR A 221 4.78 -6.24 -4.49
CA TYR A 221 3.67 -6.54 -5.41
C TYR A 221 3.36 -8.05 -5.38
N ASP A 222 2.99 -8.52 -4.20
CA ASP A 222 2.64 -9.92 -3.94
C ASP A 222 1.28 -10.29 -4.57
N ASP A 223 1.06 -11.58 -4.80
CA ASP A 223 -0.21 -12.08 -5.35
C ASP A 223 -1.42 -11.75 -4.46
N ASN A 224 -1.26 -11.78 -3.15
CA ASN A 224 -2.31 -11.39 -2.22
C ASN A 224 -2.61 -9.88 -2.31
N VAL A 225 -1.59 -9.04 -2.52
CA VAL A 225 -1.79 -7.59 -2.77
C VAL A 225 -2.60 -7.39 -4.04
N ARG A 226 -2.32 -8.17 -5.09
CA ARG A 226 -3.08 -8.16 -6.34
C ARG A 226 -4.54 -8.57 -6.11
N LYS A 227 -4.80 -9.65 -5.38
CA LYS A 227 -6.16 -10.09 -5.03
C LYS A 227 -6.95 -9.04 -4.26
N VAL A 228 -6.33 -8.41 -3.26
CA VAL A 228 -6.96 -7.32 -2.50
C VAL A 228 -7.31 -6.16 -3.42
N LEU A 229 -6.43 -5.80 -4.34
CA LEU A 229 -6.69 -4.71 -5.29
C LEU A 229 -7.85 -5.04 -6.25
N VAL A 230 -7.87 -6.25 -6.78
CA VAL A 230 -8.99 -6.75 -7.62
C VAL A 230 -10.31 -6.69 -6.85
N GLU A 231 -10.31 -7.10 -5.59
CA GLU A 231 -11.49 -7.01 -4.71
C GLU A 231 -11.95 -5.55 -4.52
N ARG A 232 -11.03 -4.61 -4.28
CA ARG A 232 -11.33 -3.17 -4.15
C ARG A 232 -11.96 -2.61 -5.43
N VAL A 233 -11.44 -3.00 -6.60
CA VAL A 233 -12.02 -2.62 -7.90
C VAL A 233 -13.46 -3.10 -8.02
N TYR A 234 -13.72 -4.40 -7.75
CA TYR A 234 -15.07 -4.94 -7.86
C TYR A 234 -16.05 -4.36 -6.84
N GLN A 235 -15.61 -4.09 -5.61
CA GLN A 235 -16.41 -3.38 -4.61
C GLN A 235 -16.84 -2.02 -5.14
N LEU A 236 -15.91 -1.24 -5.67
CA LEU A 236 -16.17 0.10 -6.19
C LEU A 236 -17.14 0.10 -7.39
N ILE A 237 -16.96 -0.84 -8.34
CA ILE A 237 -17.84 -0.97 -9.52
C ILE A 237 -19.27 -1.41 -9.13
N LYS A 238 -19.41 -2.31 -8.16
CA LYS A 238 -20.73 -2.74 -7.66
C LYS A 238 -21.50 -1.59 -7.02
N PHE A 239 -20.82 -0.72 -6.25
CA PHE A 239 -21.44 0.49 -5.70
C PHE A 239 -21.93 1.43 -6.81
N THR A 240 -21.18 1.52 -7.90
CA THR A 240 -21.54 2.36 -9.06
C THR A 240 -22.84 1.87 -9.75
N LYS A 241 -23.08 0.56 -9.78
CA LYS A 241 -24.30 -0.03 -10.38
C LYS A 241 -25.54 0.08 -9.47
N LYS A 242 -25.38 0.11 -8.15
CA LYS A 242 -26.50 0.23 -7.18
C LYS A 242 -27.00 1.67 -6.98
N GLY A 243 -26.27 2.68 -7.38
CA GLY A 243 -26.65 4.10 -7.31
C GLY A 243 -27.51 4.57 -8.50
N VAL A 244 -28.03 3.66 -9.30
CA VAL A 244 -28.97 3.91 -10.42
C VAL A 244 -30.29 3.20 -10.11
N LEU A 245 -30.99 3.65 -9.05
CA LEU A 245 -32.42 3.44 -8.80
C LEU A 245 -32.99 4.74 -8.28
#